data_7c4f09dfb956238f5d178ece65d5b981
#
_entry.id   7c4f09dfb956238f5d178ece65d5b981
#
_cell.length_a   1.000
_cell.length_b   1.000
_cell.length_c   1.000
_cell.angle_alpha   90.00
_cell.angle_beta   90.00
_cell.angle_gamma   90.00
#
_symmetry.space_group_name_H-M   'P 1'
#
loop_
_entity.id
_entity.type
_entity.pdbx_description
1 polymer ?
#
loop_
_entity_poly.entity_id
_entity_poly.type
_entity_poly.pdbx_seq_one_letter_code
_entity_poly.pdbx_strand_id
1 'polypeptide(L)'
;MAKKTLYIAYGSNINLGQMAYRCPTAERVSTGFVENYELEFRRVATIVPKQDSKVPVLVWELKPEDEKNLDRYEGFPHMYRKETIPVKIGDEVFDGMVYIMNDGQISPPPEMYYTGILAGYVDNGMDTSYLKAASERAYSHYLSDLQKRCVDCSETEDYDLDKDEDEDEDYDLDEDDEEDEDYDYDECDDEDESIDPDIDGQLTIDHRGLRM
;
A
#
# COMPACT_ATOMS: atom_id res chain seq x y z
N MET A 1 -15.17 -24.38 -20.93
CA MET A 1 -13.97 -23.66 -20.54
C MET A 1 -14.37 -22.64 -19.50
N ALA A 2 -13.65 -22.52 -18.37
CA ALA A 2 -13.93 -21.49 -17.37
C ALA A 2 -13.70 -20.10 -18.00
N LYS A 3 -14.58 -19.16 -17.70
CA LYS A 3 -14.47 -17.77 -18.18
C LYS A 3 -13.22 -17.17 -17.54
N LYS A 4 -12.23 -16.76 -18.34
CA LYS A 4 -11.06 -16.04 -17.91
C LYS A 4 -11.34 -14.55 -17.89
N THR A 5 -10.89 -13.83 -16.85
CA THR A 5 -11.08 -12.39 -16.69
C THR A 5 -9.72 -11.72 -16.82
N LEU A 6 -9.58 -10.72 -17.71
CA LEU A 6 -8.41 -9.85 -17.70
C LEU A 6 -8.56 -8.87 -16.54
N TYR A 7 -7.52 -8.80 -15.68
CA TYR A 7 -7.46 -7.92 -14.52
C TYR A 7 -6.34 -6.91 -14.67
N ILE A 8 -6.65 -5.65 -14.44
CA ILE A 8 -5.75 -4.51 -14.55
C ILE A 8 -5.25 -4.15 -13.15
N ALA A 9 -3.99 -4.42 -12.86
CA ALA A 9 -3.32 -4.07 -11.61
C ALA A 9 -2.49 -2.79 -11.79
N TYR A 10 -2.71 -1.81 -10.94
CA TYR A 10 -1.97 -0.54 -10.90
C TYR A 10 -1.34 -0.26 -9.51
N GLY A 11 -1.73 -0.99 -8.48
CA GLY A 11 -1.27 -0.89 -7.09
C GLY A 11 -0.44 -2.10 -6.64
N SER A 12 -0.66 -2.56 -5.41
CA SER A 12 0.14 -3.65 -4.81
C SER A 12 0.12 -4.97 -5.58
N ASN A 13 -0.92 -5.21 -6.40
CA ASN A 13 -1.03 -6.41 -7.24
C ASN A 13 -0.11 -6.39 -8.49
N ILE A 14 0.70 -5.33 -8.69
CA ILE A 14 1.83 -5.32 -9.62
C ILE A 14 3.00 -6.17 -9.07
N ASN A 15 3.12 -6.27 -7.76
CA ASN A 15 4.18 -7.06 -7.11
C ASN A 15 3.92 -8.56 -7.31
N LEU A 16 4.86 -9.23 -7.99
CA LEU A 16 4.72 -10.63 -8.40
C LEU A 16 4.59 -11.58 -7.19
N GLY A 17 5.35 -11.33 -6.12
CA GLY A 17 5.32 -12.15 -4.91
C GLY A 17 3.98 -12.03 -4.16
N GLN A 18 3.46 -10.79 -4.04
CA GLN A 18 2.17 -10.57 -3.42
C GLN A 18 1.03 -11.20 -4.23
N MET A 19 1.10 -11.07 -5.56
CA MET A 19 0.08 -11.65 -6.43
C MET A 19 0.12 -13.19 -6.41
N ALA A 20 1.29 -13.80 -6.40
CA ALA A 20 1.44 -15.26 -6.27
C ALA A 20 0.82 -15.79 -4.97
N TYR A 21 0.88 -15.02 -3.87
CA TYR A 21 0.25 -15.39 -2.61
C TYR A 21 -1.28 -15.23 -2.64
N ARG A 22 -1.78 -14.12 -3.21
CA ARG A 22 -3.22 -13.78 -3.25
C ARG A 22 -3.98 -14.62 -4.27
N CYS A 23 -3.37 -14.83 -5.44
CA CYS A 23 -3.96 -15.43 -6.62
C CYS A 23 -2.99 -16.43 -7.26
N PRO A 24 -2.78 -17.59 -6.62
CA PRO A 24 -1.74 -18.56 -7.05
C PRO A 24 -1.97 -19.17 -8.44
N THR A 25 -3.17 -19.01 -9.02
CA THR A 25 -3.49 -19.53 -10.35
C THR A 25 -3.62 -18.43 -11.40
N ALA A 26 -3.37 -17.16 -11.03
CA ALA A 26 -3.33 -16.04 -11.96
C ALA A 26 -2.11 -16.11 -12.88
N GLU A 27 -2.31 -15.80 -14.15
CA GLU A 27 -1.25 -15.80 -15.15
C GLU A 27 -0.92 -14.35 -15.55
N ARG A 28 0.37 -13.99 -15.51
CA ARG A 28 0.84 -12.69 -15.97
C ARG A 28 0.71 -12.62 -17.51
N VAL A 29 0.00 -11.60 -18.00
CA VAL A 29 -0.19 -11.38 -19.44
C VAL A 29 0.88 -10.44 -19.99
N SER A 30 0.83 -9.15 -19.61
CA SER A 30 1.75 -8.13 -20.10
C SER A 30 1.67 -6.86 -19.25
N THR A 31 2.61 -5.96 -19.44
CA THR A 31 2.46 -4.56 -19.05
C THR A 31 1.68 -3.79 -20.10
N GLY A 32 1.00 -2.73 -19.68
CA GLY A 32 0.22 -1.86 -20.57
C GLY A 32 -0.06 -0.50 -19.94
N PHE A 33 -0.98 0.24 -20.54
CA PHE A 33 -1.41 1.55 -20.04
C PHE A 33 -2.94 1.66 -20.05
N VAL A 34 -3.46 2.29 -18.99
CA VAL A 34 -4.83 2.80 -18.97
C VAL A 34 -4.74 4.29 -19.31
N GLU A 35 -5.33 4.69 -20.44
CA GLU A 35 -5.32 6.07 -20.92
C GLU A 35 -6.45 6.89 -20.28
N ASN A 36 -6.25 8.21 -20.15
CA ASN A 36 -7.17 9.17 -19.52
C ASN A 36 -7.48 8.89 -18.05
N TYR A 37 -6.49 8.29 -17.35
CA TYR A 37 -6.49 8.11 -15.89
C TYR A 37 -5.17 8.58 -15.30
N GLU A 38 -5.20 8.94 -14.02
CA GLU A 38 -4.03 9.26 -13.21
C GLU A 38 -3.98 8.35 -11.97
N LEU A 39 -2.76 7.89 -11.62
CA LEU A 39 -2.52 7.17 -10.38
C LEU A 39 -2.57 8.15 -9.20
N GLU A 40 -3.35 7.82 -8.19
CA GLU A 40 -3.52 8.63 -6.99
C GLU A 40 -3.33 7.78 -5.73
N PHE A 41 -2.78 8.38 -4.66
CA PHE A 41 -2.71 7.75 -3.35
C PHE A 41 -3.71 8.37 -2.38
N ARG A 42 -4.51 7.50 -1.74
CA ARG A 42 -5.40 7.75 -0.61
C ARG A 42 -5.05 6.79 0.52
N ARG A 43 -3.81 6.87 1.03
CA ARG A 43 -3.05 5.87 1.80
C ARG A 43 -2.69 4.62 0.99
N VAL A 44 -3.61 4.13 0.19
CA VAL A 44 -3.40 3.07 -0.80
C VAL A 44 -3.70 3.59 -2.20
N ALA A 45 -3.32 2.84 -3.22
CA ALA A 45 -3.42 3.29 -4.60
C ALA A 45 -4.85 3.22 -5.13
N THR A 46 -5.23 4.21 -5.92
CA THR A 46 -6.40 4.22 -6.79
C THR A 46 -6.06 4.89 -8.12
N ILE A 47 -6.94 4.80 -9.10
CA ILE A 47 -6.86 5.57 -10.34
C ILE A 47 -8.10 6.44 -10.48
N VAL A 48 -7.91 7.65 -10.99
CA VAL A 48 -8.98 8.63 -11.18
C VAL A 48 -8.99 9.12 -12.62
N PRO A 49 -10.15 9.43 -13.21
CA PRO A 49 -10.23 9.98 -14.55
C PRO A 49 -9.44 11.29 -14.66
N LYS A 50 -8.54 11.37 -15.63
CA LYS A 50 -7.78 12.59 -15.95
C LYS A 50 -7.39 12.60 -17.41
N GLN A 51 -7.97 13.51 -18.17
CA GLN A 51 -7.70 13.67 -19.59
C GLN A 51 -6.20 13.86 -19.86
N ASP A 52 -5.70 13.28 -20.95
CA ASP A 52 -4.32 13.35 -21.42
C ASP A 52 -3.27 12.76 -20.46
N SER A 53 -3.72 12.02 -19.44
CA SER A 53 -2.88 11.25 -18.55
C SER A 53 -2.95 9.76 -18.85
N LYS A 54 -2.01 8.99 -18.34
CA LYS A 54 -2.02 7.52 -18.44
C LYS A 54 -1.38 6.88 -17.22
N VAL A 55 -1.85 5.68 -16.89
CA VAL A 55 -1.34 4.89 -15.77
C VAL A 55 -0.70 3.61 -16.31
N PRO A 56 0.58 3.35 -16.00
CA PRO A 56 1.19 2.05 -16.29
C PRO A 56 0.56 0.97 -15.42
N VAL A 57 0.29 -0.17 -16.03
CA VAL A 57 -0.41 -1.28 -15.36
C VAL A 57 0.22 -2.62 -15.71
N LEU A 58 0.01 -3.61 -14.84
CA LEU A 58 0.26 -5.00 -15.13
C LEU A 58 -1.08 -5.72 -15.35
N VAL A 59 -1.18 -6.45 -16.45
CA VAL A 59 -2.41 -7.19 -16.78
C VAL A 59 -2.24 -8.66 -16.42
N TRP A 60 -3.21 -9.19 -15.72
CA TRP A 60 -3.30 -10.58 -15.30
C TRP A 60 -4.50 -11.26 -15.94
N GLU A 61 -4.38 -12.55 -16.19
CA GLU A 61 -5.50 -13.42 -16.50
C GLU A 61 -5.90 -14.17 -15.23
N LEU A 62 -7.13 -13.95 -14.76
CA LEU A 62 -7.68 -14.55 -13.55
C LEU A 62 -8.60 -15.70 -13.85
N LYS A 63 -8.57 -16.71 -12.99
CA LYS A 63 -9.66 -17.69 -12.86
C LYS A 63 -10.72 -17.17 -11.89
N PRO A 64 -11.94 -17.72 -11.91
CA PRO A 64 -13.02 -17.27 -11.02
C PRO A 64 -12.69 -17.33 -9.52
N GLU A 65 -11.77 -18.20 -9.12
CA GLU A 65 -11.33 -18.33 -7.73
C GLU A 65 -10.36 -17.24 -7.33
N ASP A 66 -9.44 -16.85 -8.22
CA ASP A 66 -8.54 -15.72 -8.02
C ASP A 66 -9.33 -14.41 -7.87
N GLU A 67 -10.36 -14.21 -8.70
CA GLU A 67 -11.23 -13.04 -8.62
C GLU A 67 -11.94 -12.95 -7.25
N LYS A 68 -12.42 -14.06 -6.70
CA LYS A 68 -13.02 -14.10 -5.36
C LYS A 68 -12.02 -13.76 -4.25
N ASN A 69 -10.77 -14.19 -4.41
CA ASN A 69 -9.71 -13.86 -3.46
C ASN A 69 -9.38 -12.36 -3.49
N LEU A 70 -9.33 -11.77 -4.69
CA LEU A 70 -9.14 -10.33 -4.85
C LEU A 70 -10.33 -9.55 -4.29
N ASP A 71 -11.58 -10.01 -4.49
CA ASP A 71 -12.76 -9.37 -3.91
C ASP A 71 -12.63 -9.21 -2.40
N ARG A 72 -12.15 -10.24 -1.72
CA ARG A 72 -11.93 -10.18 -0.26
C ARG A 72 -10.78 -9.25 0.09
N TYR A 73 -9.69 -9.32 -0.65
CA TYR A 73 -8.49 -8.51 -0.41
C TYR A 73 -8.78 -7.02 -0.62
N GLU A 74 -9.48 -6.65 -1.68
CA GLU A 74 -9.83 -5.28 -2.04
C GLU A 74 -11.02 -4.73 -1.23
N GLY A 75 -11.67 -5.57 -0.40
CA GLY A 75 -12.85 -5.18 0.36
C GLY A 75 -14.04 -4.81 -0.54
N PHE A 76 -14.16 -5.51 -1.70
CA PHE A 76 -15.30 -5.31 -2.61
C PHE A 76 -16.61 -5.76 -1.95
N PRO A 77 -17.71 -4.99 -2.11
CA PRO A 77 -17.86 -3.75 -2.87
C PRO A 77 -17.67 -2.46 -2.04
N HIS A 78 -17.26 -2.57 -0.76
CA HIS A 78 -17.31 -1.46 0.18
C HIS A 78 -16.13 -0.49 0.03
N MET A 79 -14.90 -0.99 -0.04
CA MET A 79 -13.71 -0.15 -0.20
C MET A 79 -13.44 0.15 -1.68
N TYR A 80 -13.53 -0.87 -2.51
CA TYR A 80 -13.35 -0.77 -3.95
C TYR A 80 -14.56 -1.29 -4.70
N ARG A 81 -14.87 -0.69 -5.84
CA ARG A 81 -15.82 -1.19 -6.82
C ARG A 81 -15.09 -1.79 -8.01
N LYS A 82 -15.74 -2.67 -8.74
CA LYS A 82 -15.25 -3.20 -10.01
C LYS A 82 -15.78 -2.38 -11.17
N GLU A 83 -14.87 -2.04 -12.07
CA GLU A 83 -15.22 -1.47 -13.36
C GLU A 83 -14.55 -2.28 -14.48
N THR A 84 -15.08 -2.15 -15.69
CA THR A 84 -14.43 -2.65 -16.90
C THR A 84 -14.00 -1.45 -17.72
N ILE A 85 -12.70 -1.33 -17.95
CA ILE A 85 -12.13 -0.19 -18.67
C ILE A 85 -11.16 -0.68 -19.76
N PRO A 86 -10.93 0.12 -20.81
CA PRO A 86 -9.95 -0.21 -21.83
C PRO A 86 -8.52 -0.15 -21.31
N VAL A 87 -7.72 -1.15 -21.65
CA VAL A 87 -6.28 -1.21 -21.39
C VAL A 87 -5.54 -1.41 -22.72
N LYS A 88 -4.52 -0.60 -22.96
CA LYS A 88 -3.67 -0.69 -24.14
C LYS A 88 -2.44 -1.54 -23.84
N ILE A 89 -2.26 -2.61 -24.62
CA ILE A 89 -1.11 -3.52 -24.56
C ILE A 89 -0.45 -3.50 -25.95
N GLY A 90 0.73 -2.89 -26.05
CA GLY A 90 1.33 -2.62 -27.36
C GLY A 90 0.43 -1.70 -28.20
N ASP A 91 0.01 -2.17 -29.38
CA ASP A 91 -0.88 -1.45 -30.29
C ASP A 91 -2.36 -1.87 -30.18
N GLU A 92 -2.67 -2.85 -29.35
CA GLU A 92 -4.01 -3.39 -29.18
C GLU A 92 -4.68 -2.88 -27.90
N VAL A 93 -6.01 -2.80 -27.92
CA VAL A 93 -6.85 -2.36 -26.79
C VAL A 93 -7.78 -3.51 -26.39
N PHE A 94 -7.80 -3.81 -25.12
CA PHE A 94 -8.62 -4.85 -24.51
C PHE A 94 -9.47 -4.26 -23.40
N ASP A 95 -10.62 -4.87 -23.12
CA ASP A 95 -11.41 -4.56 -21.94
C ASP A 95 -10.94 -5.42 -20.76
N GLY A 96 -10.57 -4.76 -19.66
CA GLY A 96 -10.12 -5.43 -18.43
C GLY A 96 -10.87 -4.95 -17.21
N MET A 97 -11.07 -5.86 -16.27
CA MET A 97 -11.63 -5.57 -14.95
C MET A 97 -10.59 -4.85 -14.10
N VAL A 98 -11.02 -3.85 -13.36
CA VAL A 98 -10.19 -3.07 -12.45
C VAL A 98 -10.94 -2.79 -11.15
N TYR A 99 -10.22 -2.76 -10.03
CA TYR A 99 -10.76 -2.25 -8.77
C TYR A 99 -10.45 -0.76 -8.66
N ILE A 100 -11.48 0.06 -8.40
CA ILE A 100 -11.35 1.51 -8.21
C ILE A 100 -11.92 1.85 -6.84
N MET A 101 -11.16 2.60 -6.05
CA MET A 101 -11.57 3.00 -4.70
C MET A 101 -12.84 3.85 -4.76
N ASN A 102 -13.78 3.56 -3.84
CA ASN A 102 -15.07 4.25 -3.80
C ASN A 102 -14.94 5.65 -3.24
N ASP A 103 -14.12 5.82 -2.19
CA ASP A 103 -13.98 7.07 -1.45
C ASP A 103 -12.58 7.18 -0.84
N GLY A 104 -12.27 8.33 -0.24
CA GLY A 104 -11.00 8.58 0.45
C GLY A 104 -10.39 9.92 0.08
N GLN A 105 -9.62 10.48 1.00
CA GLN A 105 -8.89 11.73 0.78
C GLN A 105 -7.48 11.44 0.29
N ILE A 106 -6.95 12.31 -0.56
CA ILE A 106 -5.57 12.24 -1.03
C ILE A 106 -4.65 12.25 0.19
N SER A 107 -3.82 11.20 0.30
CA SER A 107 -2.93 11.00 1.44
C SER A 107 -1.73 10.15 1.03
N PRO A 108 -0.53 10.44 1.54
CA PRO A 108 0.67 9.68 1.23
C PRO A 108 0.54 8.19 1.57
N PRO A 109 1.13 7.32 0.75
CA PRO A 109 1.17 5.90 1.06
C PRO A 109 2.14 5.62 2.23
N PRO A 110 1.87 4.57 3.05
CA PRO A 110 2.87 4.05 3.96
C PRO A 110 4.11 3.57 3.20
N GLU A 111 5.29 3.75 3.78
CA GLU A 111 6.57 3.45 3.12
C GLU A 111 6.66 2.01 2.61
N MET A 112 6.30 1.03 3.43
CA MET A 112 6.32 -0.38 3.03
C MET A 112 5.36 -0.69 1.87
N TYR A 113 4.21 -0.03 1.83
CA TYR A 113 3.25 -0.18 0.74
C TYR A 113 3.80 0.39 -0.57
N TYR A 114 4.36 1.61 -0.51
CA TYR A 114 5.03 2.25 -1.65
C TYR A 114 6.20 1.41 -2.17
N THR A 115 7.08 0.95 -1.29
CA THR A 115 8.24 0.12 -1.64
C THR A 115 7.81 -1.20 -2.28
N GLY A 116 6.71 -1.81 -1.80
CA GLY A 116 6.16 -3.02 -2.40
C GLY A 116 5.67 -2.81 -3.84
N ILE A 117 5.05 -1.66 -4.13
CA ILE A 117 4.64 -1.30 -5.51
C ILE A 117 5.88 -0.99 -6.35
N LEU A 118 6.84 -0.24 -5.82
CA LEU A 118 8.08 0.13 -6.51
C LEU A 118 8.84 -1.13 -6.95
N ALA A 119 8.98 -2.13 -6.07
CA ALA A 119 9.57 -3.41 -6.44
C ALA A 119 8.84 -4.05 -7.61
N GLY A 120 7.50 -4.05 -7.59
CA GLY A 120 6.70 -4.56 -8.70
C GLY A 120 6.91 -3.79 -10.01
N TYR A 121 7.07 -2.46 -9.96
CA TYR A 121 7.42 -1.66 -11.14
C TYR A 121 8.78 -2.06 -11.72
N VAL A 122 9.79 -2.21 -10.86
CA VAL A 122 11.15 -2.61 -11.26
C VAL A 122 11.15 -4.01 -11.86
N ASP A 123 10.53 -4.98 -11.20
CA ASP A 123 10.47 -6.39 -11.63
C ASP A 123 9.77 -6.56 -12.99
N ASN A 124 8.85 -5.66 -13.32
CA ASN A 124 8.11 -5.68 -14.58
C ASN A 124 8.67 -4.71 -15.63
N GLY A 125 9.79 -4.02 -15.36
CA GLY A 125 10.41 -3.07 -16.28
C GLY A 125 9.54 -1.84 -16.59
N MET A 126 8.69 -1.43 -15.62
CA MET A 126 7.79 -0.30 -15.77
C MET A 126 8.49 1.00 -15.38
N ASP A 127 8.05 2.12 -15.98
CA ASP A 127 8.60 3.44 -15.67
C ASP A 127 8.14 3.91 -14.27
N THR A 128 9.09 3.96 -13.33
CA THR A 128 8.86 4.35 -11.93
C THR A 128 8.52 5.83 -11.75
N SER A 129 8.73 6.67 -12.78
CA SER A 129 8.42 8.11 -12.71
C SER A 129 6.92 8.38 -12.45
N TYR A 130 6.03 7.55 -12.97
CA TYR A 130 4.59 7.63 -12.69
C TYR A 130 4.25 7.41 -11.23
N LEU A 131 4.85 6.40 -10.61
CA LEU A 131 4.67 6.08 -9.20
C LEU A 131 5.22 7.21 -8.31
N LYS A 132 6.41 7.69 -8.63
CA LYS A 132 7.05 8.81 -7.93
C LYS A 132 6.19 10.07 -8.00
N ALA A 133 5.73 10.46 -9.19
CA ALA A 133 4.89 11.64 -9.37
C ALA A 133 3.56 11.55 -8.60
N ALA A 134 2.94 10.35 -8.53
CA ALA A 134 1.74 10.14 -7.74
C ALA A 134 2.00 10.32 -6.23
N SER A 135 3.13 9.81 -5.73
CA SER A 135 3.55 9.99 -4.34
C SER A 135 3.83 11.46 -4.02
N GLU A 136 4.58 12.16 -4.87
CA GLU A 136 4.89 13.58 -4.70
C GLU A 136 3.62 14.45 -4.62
N ARG A 137 2.62 14.17 -5.46
CA ARG A 137 1.32 14.87 -5.40
C ARG A 137 0.61 14.62 -4.07
N ALA A 138 0.62 13.39 -3.58
CA ALA A 138 -0.02 13.05 -2.31
C ALA A 138 0.67 13.73 -1.12
N TYR A 139 2.00 13.79 -1.11
CA TYR A 139 2.76 14.53 -0.08
C TYR A 139 2.52 16.04 -0.15
N SER A 140 2.50 16.62 -1.35
CA SER A 140 2.22 18.04 -1.53
C SER A 140 0.84 18.44 -1.03
N HIS A 141 -0.17 17.60 -1.30
CA HIS A 141 -1.53 17.80 -0.79
C HIS A 141 -1.56 17.73 0.74
N TYR A 142 -0.94 16.69 1.32
CA TYR A 142 -0.88 16.51 2.76
C TYR A 142 -0.21 17.69 3.49
N LEU A 143 0.91 18.19 2.96
CA LEU A 143 1.61 19.34 3.54
C LEU A 143 0.77 20.62 3.46
N SER A 144 0.07 20.83 2.34
CA SER A 144 -0.85 21.96 2.19
C SER A 144 -1.99 21.93 3.23
N ASP A 145 -2.54 20.74 3.48
CA ASP A 145 -3.61 20.59 4.46
C ASP A 145 -3.13 20.77 5.91
N LEU A 146 -1.90 20.33 6.21
CA LEU A 146 -1.27 20.61 7.51
C LEU A 146 -1.08 22.13 7.72
N GLN A 147 -0.59 22.85 6.71
CA GLN A 147 -0.42 24.30 6.80
C GLN A 147 -1.75 25.04 7.08
N LYS A 148 -2.83 24.65 6.40
CA LYS A 148 -4.16 25.24 6.65
C LYS A 148 -4.62 25.04 8.10
N ARG A 149 -4.44 23.82 8.64
CA ARG A 149 -4.82 23.52 10.04
C ARG A 149 -4.00 24.32 11.04
N CYS A 150 -2.71 24.54 10.79
CA CYS A 150 -1.85 25.34 11.67
C CYS A 150 -2.27 26.83 11.66
N VAL A 151 -2.75 27.37 10.53
CA VAL A 151 -3.24 28.75 10.44
C VAL A 151 -4.55 28.90 11.23
N ASP A 152 -5.50 27.97 11.08
CA ASP A 152 -6.78 27.98 11.81
C ASP A 152 -6.58 27.92 13.33
N CYS A 153 -5.55 27.20 13.82
CA CYS A 153 -5.23 27.16 15.25
C CYS A 153 -4.65 28.48 15.78
N SER A 154 -3.98 29.29 14.95
CA SER A 154 -3.39 30.57 15.38
C SER A 154 -4.38 31.71 15.44
N GLU A 155 -5.56 31.59 14.83
CA GLU A 155 -6.61 32.60 14.86
C GLU A 155 -7.59 32.44 16.04
N THR A 156 -7.48 31.37 16.84
CA THR A 156 -8.39 31.08 17.97
C THR A 156 -7.79 31.36 19.34
N GLU A 157 -6.54 31.84 19.44
CA GLU A 157 -5.90 32.18 20.71
C GLU A 157 -5.88 33.68 20.98
N ASP A 158 -7.05 34.37 20.95
CA ASP A 158 -7.30 35.53 21.81
C ASP A 158 -7.84 35.00 23.16
N TYR A 159 -6.99 34.34 23.94
CA TYR A 159 -7.25 34.17 25.36
C TYR A 159 -7.06 35.54 26.04
N ASP A 160 -8.17 36.13 26.42
CA ASP A 160 -8.23 37.24 27.38
C ASP A 160 -7.50 36.81 28.67
N LEU A 161 -6.22 37.17 28.77
CA LEU A 161 -5.39 37.07 29.98
C LEU A 161 -5.66 38.27 30.91
N ASP A 162 -6.93 38.58 31.16
CA ASP A 162 -7.28 39.55 32.17
C ASP A 162 -8.45 39.06 33.00
N LYS A 163 -8.12 38.68 34.20
CA LYS A 163 -8.94 38.46 35.41
C LYS A 163 -8.87 36.98 35.89
N ASP A 164 -7.99 36.82 36.84
CA ASP A 164 -8.42 36.38 38.18
C ASP A 164 -7.27 36.64 39.17
N GLU A 165 -7.50 37.73 39.94
CA GLU A 165 -6.77 38.07 41.14
C GLU A 165 -7.19 37.06 42.21
N ASP A 166 -6.19 36.47 42.87
CA ASP A 166 -6.18 36.04 44.28
C ASP A 166 -7.33 35.17 44.79
N GLU A 167 -7.07 33.86 44.88
CA GLU A 167 -7.50 33.06 46.04
C GLU A 167 -6.40 32.04 46.40
N ASP A 168 -5.65 32.44 47.47
CA ASP A 168 -4.73 31.56 48.17
C ASP A 168 -5.55 30.42 48.82
N GLU A 169 -5.56 29.23 48.20
CA GLU A 169 -6.00 28.01 48.91
C GLU A 169 -4.77 27.20 49.30
N ASP A 170 -4.49 27.23 50.62
CA ASP A 170 -3.59 26.35 51.33
C ASP A 170 -3.98 24.88 51.06
N TYR A 171 -3.21 24.19 50.26
CA TYR A 171 -3.28 22.72 50.22
C TYR A 171 -2.31 22.11 51.21
N ASP A 172 -2.88 21.66 52.32
CA ASP A 172 -2.20 20.75 53.26
C ASP A 172 -1.75 19.50 52.50
N LEU A 173 -0.46 19.29 52.51
CA LEU A 173 0.17 18.03 52.07
C LEU A 173 0.02 17.01 53.20
N ASP A 174 -1.00 16.18 53.16
CA ASP A 174 -1.01 14.94 53.92
C ASP A 174 -0.08 13.92 53.27
N GLU A 175 1.03 13.70 53.94
CA GLU A 175 1.88 12.52 53.76
C GLU A 175 1.04 11.32 54.24
N ASP A 176 0.89 10.30 53.36
CA ASP A 176 0.99 8.88 53.73
C ASP A 176 0.48 7.99 52.61
N ASP A 177 1.30 7.12 52.21
CA ASP A 177 1.21 5.69 52.02
C ASP A 177 2.00 5.22 50.77
N GLU A 178 3.19 4.73 51.14
CA GLU A 178 3.99 3.81 50.35
C GLU A 178 3.23 2.47 50.24
N GLU A 179 2.78 2.11 49.05
CA GLU A 179 2.51 0.70 48.69
C GLU A 179 3.34 0.31 47.48
N ASP A 180 4.43 -0.40 47.80
CA ASP A 180 5.26 -1.13 46.83
C ASP A 180 4.41 -2.24 46.18
N GLU A 181 4.03 -2.07 44.92
CA GLU A 181 3.58 -3.20 44.12
C GLU A 181 4.76 -3.75 43.32
N ASP A 182 5.27 -4.88 43.80
CA ASP A 182 6.22 -5.77 43.13
C ASP A 182 5.61 -6.23 41.79
N TYR A 183 6.12 -5.71 40.67
CA TYR A 183 5.90 -6.31 39.34
C TYR A 183 6.90 -7.44 39.14
N ASP A 184 6.42 -8.68 39.34
CA ASP A 184 7.11 -9.89 38.94
C ASP A 184 7.33 -9.88 37.42
N TYR A 185 8.58 -9.81 37.02
CA TYR A 185 9.03 -10.06 35.66
C TYR A 185 9.08 -11.57 35.46
N ASP A 186 8.05 -12.14 34.80
CA ASP A 186 8.11 -13.51 34.33
C ASP A 186 9.17 -13.60 33.21
N GLU A 187 10.22 -14.34 33.53
CA GLU A 187 11.27 -14.79 32.61
C GLU A 187 10.62 -15.64 31.49
N CYS A 188 10.62 -15.12 30.26
CA CYS A 188 10.33 -15.96 29.10
C CYS A 188 11.58 -16.77 28.80
N ASP A 189 11.50 -18.07 29.02
CA ASP A 189 12.49 -19.08 28.65
C ASP A 189 12.71 -19.05 27.14
N ASP A 190 13.90 -18.63 26.73
CA ASP A 190 14.45 -18.82 25.39
C ASP A 190 14.81 -20.32 25.23
N GLU A 191 13.93 -21.11 24.62
CA GLU A 191 14.32 -22.44 24.12
C GLU A 191 15.15 -22.29 22.85
N ASP A 192 16.44 -22.46 23.03
CA ASP A 192 17.51 -22.61 22.05
C ASP A 192 17.24 -23.85 21.16
N GLU A 193 16.58 -23.68 20.00
CA GLU A 193 16.60 -24.72 18.96
C GLU A 193 17.89 -24.61 18.16
N SER A 194 18.83 -25.46 18.55
CA SER A 194 20.09 -25.71 17.85
C SER A 194 19.86 -26.14 16.41
N ILE A 195 20.23 -25.29 15.47
CA ILE A 195 20.32 -25.61 14.05
C ILE A 195 21.58 -26.43 13.82
N ASP A 196 21.41 -27.67 13.42
CA ASP A 196 22.43 -28.65 13.05
C ASP A 196 23.08 -28.24 11.70
N PRO A 197 24.39 -28.01 11.60
CA PRO A 197 25.04 -27.58 10.36
C PRO A 197 25.71 -28.76 9.65
N ASP A 198 24.94 -29.68 9.06
CA ASP A 198 25.52 -30.69 8.16
C ASP A 198 24.51 -31.12 7.08
N ILE A 199 24.45 -30.37 5.97
CA ILE A 199 24.11 -30.96 4.67
C ILE A 199 25.06 -30.36 3.62
N ASP A 200 26.17 -31.03 3.43
CA ASP A 200 27.05 -30.94 2.27
C ASP A 200 26.27 -31.47 1.04
N GLY A 201 25.75 -30.59 0.21
CA GLY A 201 25.11 -30.87 -1.06
C GLY A 201 25.90 -30.27 -2.22
N GLN A 202 26.86 -30.99 -2.74
CA GLN A 202 27.64 -30.64 -3.93
C GLN A 202 26.74 -30.33 -5.12
N LEU A 203 26.72 -29.07 -5.54
CA LEU A 203 26.24 -28.65 -6.86
C LEU A 203 27.35 -28.91 -7.88
N THR A 204 27.26 -29.99 -8.61
CA THR A 204 28.07 -30.22 -9.81
C THR A 204 27.48 -29.44 -10.98
N ILE A 205 28.22 -28.43 -11.43
CA ILE A 205 27.93 -27.70 -12.67
C ILE A 205 28.44 -28.55 -13.83
N ASP A 206 27.53 -29.11 -14.64
CA ASP A 206 27.87 -29.78 -15.88
C ASP A 206 27.97 -28.77 -17.04
N HIS A 207 29.20 -28.47 -17.42
CA HIS A 207 29.54 -27.74 -18.62
C HIS A 207 29.60 -28.70 -19.81
N ARG A 208 28.51 -28.81 -20.60
CA ARG A 208 28.49 -29.26 -21.98
C ARG A 208 27.25 -28.71 -22.66
N GLY A 209 27.26 -27.90 -23.63
CA GLY A 209 28.13 -27.69 -24.75
C GLY A 209 27.26 -27.15 -25.87
N LEU A 210 27.55 -25.96 -26.31
CA LEU A 210 27.04 -25.41 -27.56
C LEU A 210 27.41 -26.33 -28.72
N ARG A 211 26.47 -26.66 -29.59
CA ARG A 211 26.69 -26.74 -31.05
C ARG A 211 25.37 -26.77 -31.81
N MET A 212 25.28 -25.75 -32.70
CA MET A 212 24.54 -25.59 -33.97
C MET A 212 23.02 -25.61 -33.89
#